data_bc2cf8081596eb183e1286ec0a860337
#
_entry.id   bc2cf8081596eb183e1286ec0a860337
#
_cell.length_a   1.000
_cell.length_b   1.000
_cell.length_c   1.000
_cell.angle_alpha   90.00
_cell.angle_beta   90.00
_cell.angle_gamma   90.00
#
_symmetry.space_group_name_H-M   'P 1'
#
loop_
_entity.id
_entity.type
_entity.pdbx_description
1 polymer ?
#
loop_
_entity_poly.entity_id
_entity_poly.type
_entity_poly.pdbx_seq_one_letter_code
_entity_poly.pdbx_strand_id
1 'polypeptide(L)'
;LNDISCNFEPGKTYSIMGPSGSGKSTLLNLLSLIDNPTTGSIEISSDKIKSNNKVENDLIRAKKIGIIYQDKNLLSDFTALENVYLPNLLVSKEKQKSVDLAKKLIKNVGMSSRINHFPNELSGGENQRIAIARALINDPDIILADEPTGSLDSDNAKLIFKILFNLKNKNRIIIFATHNRYFAN
;
A
#
# COMPACT_ATOMS: atom_id res chain seq x y z
N LEU A 1 10.18 -0.19 19.06
CA LEU A 1 11.33 -0.56 18.24
C LEU A 1 12.59 0.05 18.85
N ASN A 2 13.66 -0.73 18.97
CA ASN A 2 14.92 -0.28 19.54
C ASN A 2 16.06 -0.51 18.53
N ASP A 3 16.85 0.52 18.27
CA ASP A 3 18.10 0.48 17.46
C ASP A 3 17.98 -0.26 16.12
N ILE A 4 16.94 0.07 15.34
CA ILE A 4 16.77 -0.50 14.01
C ILE A 4 17.45 0.41 12.99
N SER A 5 18.42 -0.16 12.26
CA SER A 5 19.03 0.46 11.07
C SER A 5 18.89 -0.51 9.89
N CYS A 6 18.22 -0.09 8.84
CA CYS A 6 18.02 -0.90 7.65
C CYS A 6 18.01 -0.03 6.39
N ASN A 7 18.34 -0.64 5.26
CA ASN A 7 18.30 0.00 3.95
C ASN A 7 17.51 -0.88 2.97
N PHE A 8 16.68 -0.24 2.15
CA PHE A 8 15.86 -0.87 1.14
C PHE A 8 16.26 -0.34 -0.24
N GLU A 9 16.66 -1.22 -1.13
CA GLU A 9 17.16 -0.86 -2.45
C GLU A 9 16.05 -0.92 -3.52
N PRO A 10 16.07 0.00 -4.50
CA PRO A 10 15.14 -0.05 -5.63
C PRO A 10 15.19 -1.39 -6.37
N GLY A 11 14.03 -1.81 -6.89
CA GLY A 11 13.88 -3.05 -7.63
C GLY A 11 13.84 -4.33 -6.78
N LYS A 12 13.93 -4.21 -5.45
CA LYS A 12 13.90 -5.35 -4.54
C LYS A 12 12.58 -5.47 -3.80
N THR A 13 12.29 -6.70 -3.39
CA THR A 13 11.14 -7.04 -2.53
C THR A 13 11.68 -7.57 -1.21
N TYR A 14 11.11 -7.10 -0.11
CA TYR A 14 11.51 -7.44 1.25
C TYR A 14 10.33 -7.98 2.03
N SER A 15 10.58 -8.99 2.86
CA SER A 15 9.61 -9.49 3.83
C SER A 15 10.07 -9.20 5.26
N ILE A 16 9.20 -8.59 6.06
CA ILE A 16 9.39 -8.38 7.48
C ILE A 16 8.63 -9.50 8.20
N MET A 17 9.37 -10.36 8.88
CA MET A 17 8.79 -11.51 9.56
C MET A 17 8.92 -11.39 11.08
N GLY A 18 7.95 -11.96 11.79
CA GLY A 18 7.96 -12.04 13.24
C GLY A 18 6.58 -12.38 13.80
N PRO A 19 6.49 -12.78 15.07
CA PRO A 19 5.23 -13.05 15.73
C PRO A 19 4.36 -11.80 15.84
N SER A 20 3.09 -11.98 16.21
CA SER A 20 2.22 -10.84 16.55
C SER A 20 2.84 -10.02 17.68
N GLY A 21 2.74 -8.69 17.62
CA GLY A 21 3.32 -7.79 18.62
C GLY A 21 4.84 -7.53 18.47
N SER A 22 5.54 -8.11 17.50
CA SER A 22 6.99 -7.88 17.29
C SER A 22 7.34 -6.49 16.70
N GLY A 23 6.36 -5.63 16.43
CA GLY A 23 6.60 -4.28 15.92
C GLY A 23 6.58 -4.15 14.39
N LYS A 24 6.15 -5.16 13.64
CA LYS A 24 6.08 -5.11 12.15
C LYS A 24 5.25 -3.93 11.66
N SER A 25 4.01 -3.81 12.13
CA SER A 25 3.10 -2.71 11.77
C SER A 25 3.65 -1.35 12.23
N THR A 26 4.31 -1.29 13.40
CA THR A 26 4.98 -0.07 13.86
C THR A 26 6.09 0.36 12.90
N LEU A 27 6.91 -0.60 12.41
CA LEU A 27 7.94 -0.29 11.42
C LEU A 27 7.32 0.19 10.11
N LEU A 28 6.25 -0.46 9.63
CA LEU A 28 5.56 -0.03 8.41
C LEU A 28 4.93 1.37 8.58
N ASN A 29 4.37 1.69 9.75
CA ASN A 29 3.84 3.03 10.04
C ASN A 29 4.93 4.12 10.00
N LEU A 30 6.11 3.83 10.53
CA LEU A 30 7.26 4.73 10.42
C LEU A 30 7.71 4.90 8.97
N LEU A 31 7.87 3.80 8.23
CA LEU A 31 8.25 3.83 6.80
C LEU A 31 7.21 4.52 5.93
N SER A 32 5.93 4.48 6.32
CA SER A 32 4.84 5.15 5.62
C SER A 32 4.68 6.62 6.00
N LEU A 33 5.50 7.15 6.90
CA LEU A 33 5.42 8.53 7.41
C LEU A 33 4.08 8.85 8.09
N ILE A 34 3.39 7.85 8.63
CA ILE A 34 2.20 8.02 9.47
C ILE A 34 2.65 8.38 10.88
N ASP A 35 3.64 7.63 11.38
CA ASP A 35 4.26 7.87 12.67
C ASP A 35 5.66 8.47 12.50
N ASN A 36 6.14 9.16 13.53
CA ASN A 36 7.50 9.69 13.59
C ASN A 36 8.37 8.85 14.53
N PRO A 37 9.64 8.60 14.19
CA PRO A 37 10.56 7.94 15.11
C PRO A 37 10.81 8.81 16.34
N THR A 38 10.92 8.21 17.52
CA THR A 38 11.31 8.92 18.77
C THR A 38 12.72 9.48 18.66
N THR A 39 13.62 8.71 18.06
CA THR A 39 15.01 9.08 17.75
C THR A 39 15.40 8.48 16.41
N GLY A 40 16.48 8.98 15.81
CA GLY A 40 16.92 8.54 14.49
C GLY A 40 16.31 9.33 13.34
N SER A 41 16.40 8.81 12.12
CA SER A 41 15.91 9.47 10.90
C SER A 41 15.44 8.46 9.87
N ILE A 42 14.53 8.91 9.01
CA ILE A 42 14.09 8.20 7.82
C ILE A 42 14.57 9.00 6.61
N GLU A 43 15.09 8.30 5.60
CA GLU A 43 15.51 8.89 4.34
C GLU A 43 14.81 8.19 3.18
N ILE A 44 14.27 8.95 2.24
CA ILE A 44 13.63 8.45 1.02
C ILE A 44 14.27 9.13 -0.18
N SER A 45 14.87 8.36 -1.08
CA SER A 45 15.57 8.87 -2.27
C SER A 45 16.64 9.91 -1.94
N SER A 46 17.43 9.68 -0.87
CA SER A 46 18.46 10.57 -0.32
C SER A 46 17.93 11.85 0.35
N ASP A 47 16.62 12.06 0.38
CA ASP A 47 16.00 13.16 1.10
C ASP A 47 15.71 12.75 2.55
N LYS A 48 16.28 13.46 3.50
CA LYS A 48 16.02 13.26 4.93
C LYS A 48 14.64 13.79 5.29
N ILE A 49 13.78 12.89 5.78
CA ILE A 49 12.42 13.24 6.19
C ILE A 49 12.44 14.04 7.49
N LYS A 50 11.78 15.20 7.47
CA LYS A 50 11.68 16.10 8.65
C LYS A 50 10.47 15.72 9.49
N SER A 51 10.68 15.26 10.71
CA SER A 51 9.60 14.87 11.64
C SER A 51 8.58 15.99 11.92
N ASN A 52 9.00 17.25 11.81
CA ASN A 52 8.17 18.41 12.14
C ASN A 52 7.38 19.00 10.95
N ASN A 53 7.53 18.46 9.74
CA ASN A 53 6.85 18.99 8.55
C ASN A 53 5.76 18.03 8.06
N LYS A 54 4.62 18.02 8.77
CA LYS A 54 3.49 17.13 8.46
C LYS A 54 2.99 17.30 7.02
N VAL A 55 2.89 18.52 6.51
CA VAL A 55 2.38 18.79 5.15
C VAL A 55 3.32 18.20 4.09
N GLU A 56 4.62 18.36 4.26
CA GLU A 56 5.61 17.79 3.34
C GLU A 56 5.59 16.25 3.39
N ASN A 57 5.52 15.67 4.59
CA ASN A 57 5.43 14.21 4.77
C ASN A 57 4.14 13.65 4.14
N ASP A 58 3.00 14.34 4.27
CA ASP A 58 1.74 13.95 3.65
C ASP A 58 1.84 13.97 2.11
N LEU A 59 2.53 14.95 1.54
CA LEU A 59 2.77 15.03 0.09
C LEU A 59 3.72 13.93 -0.39
N ILE A 60 4.79 13.64 0.33
CA ILE A 60 5.72 12.54 0.02
C ILE A 60 4.97 11.22 0.08
N ARG A 61 4.21 10.97 1.15
CA ARG A 61 3.38 9.78 1.30
C ARG A 61 2.41 9.62 0.13
N ALA A 62 1.66 10.69 -0.18
CA ALA A 62 0.67 10.65 -1.25
C ALA A 62 1.27 10.34 -2.62
N LYS A 63 2.49 10.80 -2.91
CA LYS A 63 3.14 10.64 -4.22
C LYS A 63 4.02 9.41 -4.32
N LYS A 64 4.76 9.07 -3.26
CA LYS A 64 5.83 8.06 -3.31
C LYS A 64 5.51 6.75 -2.62
N ILE A 65 4.47 6.70 -1.76
CA ILE A 65 4.19 5.52 -0.94
C ILE A 65 2.77 5.02 -1.17
N GLY A 66 2.65 3.77 -1.60
CA GLY A 66 1.39 3.04 -1.63
C GLY A 66 1.28 2.14 -0.41
N ILE A 67 0.17 2.23 0.33
CA ILE A 67 -0.04 1.44 1.55
C ILE A 67 -1.22 0.48 1.35
N ILE A 68 -0.98 -0.78 1.67
CA ILE A 68 -1.96 -1.87 1.64
C ILE A 68 -2.09 -2.41 3.06
N TYR A 69 -3.25 -2.21 3.67
CA TYR A 69 -3.53 -2.64 5.04
C TYR A 69 -4.19 -4.00 5.09
N GLN A 70 -4.04 -4.68 6.22
CA GLN A 70 -4.76 -5.92 6.51
C GLN A 70 -6.28 -5.70 6.51
N ASP A 71 -6.76 -4.64 7.14
CA ASP A 71 -8.17 -4.28 7.23
C ASP A 71 -8.70 -3.47 6.04
N LYS A 72 -7.93 -3.42 4.94
CA LYS A 72 -8.25 -2.75 3.66
C LYS A 72 -8.49 -1.24 3.80
N ASN A 73 -9.11 -0.77 4.88
CA ASN A 73 -9.41 0.64 5.17
C ASN A 73 -10.04 1.38 3.98
N LEU A 74 -11.00 0.73 3.29
CA LEU A 74 -11.79 1.38 2.26
C LEU A 74 -12.84 2.28 2.91
N LEU A 75 -13.12 3.40 2.26
CA LEU A 75 -14.16 4.33 2.67
C LEU A 75 -15.53 3.71 2.35
N SER A 76 -16.34 3.42 3.37
CA SER A 76 -17.61 2.69 3.26
C SER A 76 -18.65 3.40 2.40
N ASP A 77 -18.63 4.75 2.44
CA ASP A 77 -19.61 5.61 1.77
C ASP A 77 -19.23 5.92 0.31
N PHE A 78 -18.14 5.34 -0.18
CA PHE A 78 -17.61 5.53 -1.52
C PHE A 78 -17.57 4.20 -2.28
N THR A 79 -17.90 4.24 -3.55
CA THR A 79 -17.79 3.08 -4.45
C THR A 79 -16.34 2.61 -4.60
N ALA A 80 -16.15 1.43 -5.18
CA ALA A 80 -14.83 0.92 -5.52
C ALA A 80 -14.05 1.90 -6.42
N LEU A 81 -14.72 2.51 -7.41
CA LEU A 81 -14.10 3.54 -8.27
C LEU A 81 -13.64 4.75 -7.48
N GLU A 82 -14.50 5.26 -6.60
CA GLU A 82 -14.22 6.44 -5.78
C GLU A 82 -13.07 6.19 -4.82
N ASN A 83 -13.06 5.05 -4.14
CA ASN A 83 -11.95 4.65 -3.28
C ASN A 83 -10.61 4.66 -4.01
N VAL A 84 -10.58 4.28 -5.29
CA VAL A 84 -9.35 4.21 -6.06
C VAL A 84 -8.93 5.58 -6.61
N TYR A 85 -9.85 6.41 -7.15
CA TYR A 85 -9.42 7.67 -7.76
C TYR A 85 -9.17 8.81 -6.76
N LEU A 86 -9.82 8.81 -5.60
CA LEU A 86 -9.74 9.90 -4.62
C LEU A 86 -8.29 10.28 -4.23
N PRO A 87 -7.37 9.37 -3.94
CA PRO A 87 -6.01 9.74 -3.60
C PRO A 87 -5.28 10.47 -4.75
N ASN A 88 -5.55 10.10 -6.00
CA ASN A 88 -4.96 10.81 -7.14
C ASN A 88 -5.61 12.17 -7.35
N LEU A 89 -6.92 12.29 -7.18
CA LEU A 89 -7.63 13.56 -7.30
C LEU A 89 -7.08 14.61 -6.32
N LEU A 90 -6.73 14.21 -5.09
CA LEU A 90 -6.13 15.11 -4.09
C LEU A 90 -4.77 15.66 -4.53
N VAL A 91 -4.01 14.89 -5.31
CA VAL A 91 -2.67 15.28 -5.81
C VAL A 91 -2.75 16.03 -7.12
N SER A 92 -3.50 15.49 -8.10
CA SER A 92 -3.54 16.01 -9.48
C SER A 92 -4.55 17.14 -9.66
N LYS A 93 -5.62 17.19 -8.87
CA LYS A 93 -6.80 18.05 -8.98
C LYS A 93 -7.57 17.89 -10.32
N GLU A 94 -7.26 16.84 -11.11
CA GLU A 94 -7.86 16.56 -12.41
C GLU A 94 -8.81 15.34 -12.32
N LYS A 95 -10.10 15.58 -12.06
CA LYS A 95 -11.08 14.51 -11.78
C LYS A 95 -11.16 13.48 -12.92
N GLN A 96 -11.32 13.93 -14.17
CA GLN A 96 -11.51 13.01 -15.30
C GLN A 96 -10.29 12.10 -15.48
N LYS A 97 -9.09 12.65 -15.42
CA LYS A 97 -7.84 11.89 -15.51
C LYS A 97 -7.67 10.88 -14.38
N SER A 98 -8.02 11.28 -13.16
CA SER A 98 -8.00 10.38 -11.98
C SER A 98 -8.98 9.21 -12.14
N VAL A 99 -10.18 9.47 -12.65
CA VAL A 99 -11.19 8.44 -12.92
C VAL A 99 -10.71 7.47 -14.00
N ASP A 100 -10.15 7.96 -15.10
CA ASP A 100 -9.68 7.12 -16.19
C ASP A 100 -8.50 6.23 -15.77
N LEU A 101 -7.60 6.76 -14.95
CA LEU A 101 -6.51 5.99 -14.37
C LEU A 101 -7.03 4.92 -13.40
N ALA A 102 -7.98 5.27 -12.54
CA ALA A 102 -8.61 4.32 -11.62
C ALA A 102 -9.30 3.17 -12.36
N LYS A 103 -10.03 3.45 -13.43
CA LYS A 103 -10.66 2.41 -14.27
C LYS A 103 -9.63 1.43 -14.82
N LYS A 104 -8.48 1.91 -15.28
CA LYS A 104 -7.38 1.04 -15.75
C LYS A 104 -6.85 0.15 -14.63
N LEU A 105 -6.60 0.70 -13.45
CA LEU A 105 -6.09 -0.07 -12.32
C LEU A 105 -7.10 -1.10 -11.81
N ILE A 106 -8.37 -0.73 -11.72
CA ILE A 106 -9.45 -1.65 -11.35
C ILE A 106 -9.55 -2.81 -12.34
N LYS A 107 -9.40 -2.53 -13.64
CA LYS A 107 -9.33 -3.58 -14.67
C LYS A 107 -8.13 -4.50 -14.47
N ASN A 108 -6.96 -3.94 -14.15
CA ASN A 108 -5.73 -4.73 -13.96
C ASN A 108 -5.82 -5.70 -12.76
N VAL A 109 -6.62 -5.37 -11.75
CA VAL A 109 -6.89 -6.27 -10.60
C VAL A 109 -8.13 -7.14 -10.80
N GLY A 110 -8.73 -7.16 -12.01
CA GLY A 110 -9.87 -8.02 -12.37
C GLY A 110 -11.19 -7.60 -11.75
N MET A 111 -11.40 -6.30 -11.49
CA MET A 111 -12.55 -5.79 -10.74
C MET A 111 -13.49 -4.89 -11.59
N SER A 112 -13.41 -4.95 -12.91
CA SER A 112 -14.21 -4.09 -13.81
C SER A 112 -15.72 -4.20 -13.61
N SER A 113 -16.25 -5.38 -13.29
CA SER A 113 -17.68 -5.60 -13.04
C SER A 113 -18.15 -5.05 -11.69
N ARG A 114 -17.23 -4.70 -10.78
CA ARG A 114 -17.51 -4.25 -9.42
C ARG A 114 -17.25 -2.76 -9.19
N ILE A 115 -17.02 -2.02 -10.27
CA ILE A 115 -16.54 -0.63 -10.21
C ILE A 115 -17.47 0.31 -9.44
N ASN A 116 -18.77 0.07 -9.48
CA ASN A 116 -19.81 0.88 -8.82
C ASN A 116 -20.29 0.28 -7.48
N HIS A 117 -19.72 -0.84 -7.03
CA HIS A 117 -20.11 -1.46 -5.75
C HIS A 117 -19.47 -0.72 -4.59
N PHE A 118 -20.17 -0.70 -3.47
CA PHE A 118 -19.64 -0.23 -2.18
C PHE A 118 -18.85 -1.35 -1.49
N PRO A 119 -17.92 -1.01 -0.55
CA PRO A 119 -17.12 -2.00 0.15
C PRO A 119 -17.90 -3.12 0.85
N ASN A 120 -19.08 -2.82 1.38
CA ASN A 120 -19.95 -3.79 2.04
C ASN A 120 -20.62 -4.80 1.08
N GLU A 121 -20.61 -4.51 -0.22
CA GLU A 121 -21.13 -5.39 -1.27
C GLU A 121 -20.03 -6.29 -1.87
N LEU A 122 -18.78 -6.13 -1.43
CA LEU A 122 -17.63 -6.83 -1.93
C LEU A 122 -17.17 -7.91 -0.94
N SER A 123 -16.69 -9.05 -1.48
CA SER A 123 -16.00 -10.06 -0.66
C SER A 123 -14.67 -9.51 -0.09
N GLY A 124 -14.11 -10.20 0.92
CA GLY A 124 -12.82 -9.81 1.49
C GLY A 124 -11.69 -9.74 0.48
N GLY A 125 -11.63 -10.69 -0.46
CA GLY A 125 -10.64 -10.69 -1.54
C GLY A 125 -10.88 -9.61 -2.59
N GLU A 126 -12.14 -9.29 -2.90
CA GLU A 126 -12.50 -8.18 -3.79
C GLU A 126 -12.12 -6.84 -3.18
N ASN A 127 -12.42 -6.61 -1.90
CA ASN A 127 -12.01 -5.43 -1.16
C ASN A 127 -10.49 -5.26 -1.14
N GLN A 128 -9.74 -6.37 -0.98
CA GLN A 128 -8.28 -6.32 -0.99
C GLN A 128 -7.73 -5.93 -2.37
N ARG A 129 -8.33 -6.42 -3.47
CA ARG A 129 -7.94 -6.01 -4.83
C ARG A 129 -8.21 -4.52 -5.08
N ILE A 130 -9.32 -3.98 -4.58
CA ILE A 130 -9.60 -2.54 -4.66
C ILE A 130 -8.61 -1.74 -3.81
N ALA A 131 -8.25 -2.20 -2.61
CA ALA A 131 -7.23 -1.55 -1.77
C ALA A 131 -5.85 -1.53 -2.45
N ILE A 132 -5.47 -2.60 -3.18
CA ILE A 132 -4.26 -2.62 -3.98
C ILE A 132 -4.35 -1.60 -5.14
N ALA A 133 -5.45 -1.56 -5.88
CA ALA A 133 -5.64 -0.58 -6.95
C ALA A 133 -5.55 0.86 -6.43
N ARG A 134 -6.13 1.13 -5.24
CA ARG A 134 -6.01 2.42 -4.55
C ARG A 134 -4.57 2.76 -4.20
N ALA A 135 -3.81 1.81 -3.67
CA ALA A 135 -2.41 2.04 -3.31
C ALA A 135 -1.53 2.36 -4.52
N LEU A 136 -1.92 1.92 -5.72
CA LEU A 136 -1.16 2.09 -6.97
C LEU A 136 -1.52 3.35 -7.76
N ILE A 137 -2.56 4.09 -7.39
CA ILE A 137 -3.13 5.15 -8.25
C ILE A 137 -2.14 6.28 -8.55
N ASN A 138 -1.21 6.56 -7.65
CA ASN A 138 -0.18 7.58 -7.81
C ASN A 138 1.16 7.02 -8.31
N ASP A 139 1.19 5.78 -8.81
CA ASP A 139 2.40 5.07 -9.28
C ASP A 139 3.58 5.17 -8.29
N PRO A 140 3.41 4.70 -7.05
CA PRO A 140 4.39 4.92 -5.99
C PRO A 140 5.69 4.17 -6.22
N ASP A 141 6.80 4.78 -5.75
CA ASP A 141 8.13 4.16 -5.73
C ASP A 141 8.24 3.07 -4.65
N ILE A 142 7.45 3.19 -3.57
CA ILE A 142 7.48 2.30 -2.41
C ILE A 142 6.07 1.74 -2.18
N ILE A 143 5.97 0.42 -2.07
CA ILE A 143 4.74 -0.26 -1.66
C ILE A 143 4.98 -0.90 -0.30
N LEU A 144 4.16 -0.55 0.67
CA LEU A 144 4.14 -1.12 2.01
C LEU A 144 2.85 -1.94 2.17
N ALA A 145 2.97 -3.20 2.55
CA ALA A 145 1.82 -4.08 2.75
C ALA A 145 1.88 -4.74 4.14
N ASP A 146 0.90 -4.46 4.98
CA ASP A 146 0.78 -5.07 6.30
C ASP A 146 -0.21 -6.22 6.24
N GLU A 147 0.30 -7.45 6.40
CA GLU A 147 -0.46 -8.71 6.37
C GLU A 147 -1.51 -8.75 5.23
N PRO A 148 -1.12 -8.49 3.96
CA PRO A 148 -2.05 -8.22 2.86
C PRO A 148 -3.00 -9.39 2.54
N THR A 149 -2.78 -10.55 3.16
CA THR A 149 -3.57 -11.76 2.96
C THR A 149 -4.07 -12.39 4.26
N GLY A 150 -3.83 -11.75 5.41
CA GLY A 150 -4.08 -12.34 6.73
C GLY A 150 -5.52 -12.73 7.01
N SER A 151 -6.49 -12.14 6.31
CA SER A 151 -7.93 -12.42 6.46
C SER A 151 -8.55 -13.13 5.25
N LEU A 152 -7.73 -13.69 4.34
CA LEU A 152 -8.19 -14.30 3.09
C LEU A 152 -8.03 -15.82 3.10
N ASP A 153 -8.88 -16.50 2.35
CA ASP A 153 -8.68 -17.91 2.02
C ASP A 153 -7.44 -18.11 1.12
N SER A 154 -7.01 -19.36 0.98
CA SER A 154 -5.75 -19.68 0.32
C SER A 154 -5.70 -19.26 -1.16
N ASP A 155 -6.84 -19.30 -1.89
CA ASP A 155 -6.86 -19.01 -3.32
C ASP A 155 -6.83 -17.50 -3.56
N ASN A 156 -7.61 -16.73 -2.79
CA ASN A 156 -7.52 -15.28 -2.78
C ASN A 156 -6.13 -14.81 -2.33
N ALA A 157 -5.53 -15.43 -1.31
CA ALA A 157 -4.18 -15.12 -0.86
C ALA A 157 -3.14 -15.28 -1.99
N LYS A 158 -3.16 -16.41 -2.71
CA LYS A 158 -2.28 -16.64 -3.87
C LYS A 158 -2.47 -15.59 -4.96
N LEU A 159 -3.74 -15.24 -5.25
CA LEU A 159 -4.06 -14.21 -6.24
C LEU A 159 -3.50 -12.84 -5.85
N ILE A 160 -3.67 -12.44 -4.59
CA ILE A 160 -3.12 -11.17 -4.07
C ILE A 160 -1.59 -11.15 -4.18
N PHE A 161 -0.90 -12.21 -3.76
CA PHE A 161 0.56 -12.28 -3.91
C PHE A 161 0.99 -12.22 -5.37
N LYS A 162 0.30 -12.92 -6.28
CA LYS A 162 0.58 -12.83 -7.72
C LYS A 162 0.45 -11.39 -8.23
N ILE A 163 -0.57 -10.66 -7.79
CA ILE A 163 -0.72 -9.24 -8.14
C ILE A 163 0.48 -8.45 -7.60
N LEU A 164 0.82 -8.60 -6.31
CA LEU A 164 1.92 -7.87 -5.67
C LEU A 164 3.28 -8.17 -6.32
N PHE A 165 3.59 -9.43 -6.65
CA PHE A 165 4.83 -9.78 -7.34
C PHE A 165 4.92 -9.19 -8.75
N ASN A 166 3.79 -9.10 -9.46
CA ASN A 166 3.73 -8.49 -10.79
C ASN A 166 3.94 -6.96 -10.76
N LEU A 167 3.89 -6.33 -9.58
CA LEU A 167 4.18 -4.91 -9.41
C LEU A 167 5.68 -4.60 -9.40
N LYS A 168 6.53 -5.62 -9.30
CA LYS A 168 7.99 -5.46 -9.30
C LYS A 168 8.46 -4.83 -10.60
N ASN A 169 9.24 -3.77 -10.48
CA ASN A 169 9.96 -3.14 -11.57
C ASN A 169 11.35 -2.69 -11.08
N LYS A 170 12.19 -2.14 -11.96
CA LYS A 170 13.58 -1.78 -11.64
C LYS A 170 13.72 -0.70 -10.54
N ASN A 171 12.68 0.11 -10.34
CA ASN A 171 12.74 1.26 -9.45
C ASN A 171 11.88 1.09 -8.19
N ARG A 172 10.94 0.13 -8.19
CA ARG A 172 9.97 -0.01 -7.09
C ARG A 172 10.50 -0.88 -5.97
N ILE A 173 10.37 -0.39 -4.74
CA ILE A 173 10.61 -1.14 -3.52
C ILE A 173 9.28 -1.71 -3.04
N ILE A 174 9.23 -2.99 -2.71
CA ILE A 174 8.04 -3.63 -2.12
C ILE A 174 8.45 -4.20 -0.77
N ILE A 175 7.77 -3.76 0.29
CA ILE A 175 8.00 -4.24 1.65
C ILE A 175 6.68 -4.76 2.18
N PHE A 176 6.63 -6.02 2.58
CA PHE A 176 5.45 -6.59 3.20
C PHE A 176 5.77 -7.23 4.54
N ALA A 177 4.92 -6.97 5.53
CA ALA A 177 4.93 -7.67 6.79
C ALA A 177 4.05 -8.90 6.68
N THR A 178 4.54 -10.06 7.10
CA THR A 178 3.75 -11.28 7.16
C THR A 178 4.29 -12.25 8.22
N HIS A 179 3.39 -13.04 8.79
CA HIS A 179 3.75 -14.20 9.61
C HIS A 179 3.77 -15.50 8.79
N ASN A 180 3.29 -15.47 7.54
CA ASN A 180 3.20 -16.63 6.67
C ASN A 180 4.52 -16.87 5.93
N ARG A 181 5.25 -17.93 6.33
CA ARG A 181 6.54 -18.31 5.74
C ARG A 181 6.47 -18.69 4.26
N TYR A 182 5.33 -19.18 3.79
CA TYR A 182 5.16 -19.56 2.38
C TYR A 182 5.30 -18.37 1.43
N PHE A 183 4.90 -17.20 1.86
CA PHE A 183 4.97 -15.97 1.06
C PHE A 183 6.20 -15.12 1.36
N ALA A 184 7.03 -15.52 2.32
CA ALA A 184 8.23 -14.79 2.72
C ALA A 184 9.49 -15.23 1.95
N ASN A 185 9.45 -16.37 1.28
CA ASN A 185 10.50 -16.93 0.40
C ASN A 185 10.13 -16.68 -1.06
#